data_8ef9a4b4e3a1ab4be5f3b596be0800aa
#
_entry.id   8ef9a4b4e3a1ab4be5f3b596be0800aa
#
_cell.length_a   1.000
_cell.length_b   1.000
_cell.length_c   1.000
_cell.angle_alpha   90.00
_cell.angle_beta   90.00
_cell.angle_gamma   90.00
#
_symmetry.space_group_name_H-M   'P 1'
#
loop_
_entity.id
_entity.type
_entity.pdbx_description
1 polymer ?
#
loop_
_entity_poly.entity_id
_entity_poly.type
_entity_poly.pdbx_seq_one_letter_code
_entity_poly.pdbx_strand_id
1 'polypeptide(L)'
;LRHSGGTIISAMPSVFKQIPGIPDFCPDYTPGMARTHHSPSVRRRRLSAQLRRLREAAGKTLTEAAENSGIPRAKLGRIETSDLRTVKPRDLDALLDAYGVTDPDERAAFHQLARDAKERGWWWRYRDVFGETPLPDFEAEASLIRTYEVTTIPGLLQTPEYAEAVFLGGRLTDPERIRRQVEARLARREILTRIDAPPRLWAVIDEAALRRPIGGPTVMAEQLRYLLRVAQGPNV
;
A
#
# COMPACT_ATOMS: atom_id res chain seq x y z
N LEU A 1 13.13 22.48 -3.35
CA LEU A 1 13.18 21.31 -4.21
C LEU A 1 12.68 20.10 -3.41
N ARG A 2 11.42 19.73 -3.61
CA ARG A 2 10.83 18.55 -2.98
C ARG A 2 11.34 17.31 -3.72
N HIS A 3 12.15 16.49 -3.05
CA HIS A 3 12.55 15.18 -3.55
C HIS A 3 11.42 14.19 -3.25
N SER A 4 10.61 13.94 -4.25
CA SER A 4 9.64 12.85 -4.23
C SER A 4 10.32 11.60 -4.81
N GLY A 5 10.78 10.71 -3.93
CA GLY A 5 11.04 9.32 -4.30
C GLY A 5 9.71 8.70 -4.70
N GLY A 6 9.48 8.54 -6.00
CA GLY A 6 8.22 8.01 -6.50
C GLY A 6 8.17 6.50 -6.35
N THR A 7 7.41 6.01 -5.38
CA THR A 7 6.96 4.62 -5.37
C THR A 7 5.79 4.51 -6.34
N ILE A 8 6.02 3.90 -7.49
CA ILE A 8 4.96 3.69 -8.50
C ILE A 8 4.24 2.39 -8.17
N ILE A 9 3.04 2.53 -7.64
CA ILE A 9 2.08 1.44 -7.52
C ILE A 9 1.27 1.44 -8.81
N SER A 10 1.50 0.42 -9.62
CA SER A 10 0.72 0.05 -10.82
C SER A 10 0.68 1.03 -11.98
N ALA A 11 1.07 0.53 -13.13
CA ALA A 11 1.15 1.05 -14.48
C ALA A 11 2.52 1.62 -14.85
N MET A 12 3.46 0.73 -15.18
CA MET A 12 4.63 1.12 -15.96
C MET A 12 4.18 1.51 -17.39
N PRO A 13 4.63 2.67 -17.92
CA PRO A 13 4.47 2.99 -19.32
C PRO A 13 5.17 1.93 -20.19
N SER A 14 4.65 1.71 -21.40
CA SER A 14 5.14 0.75 -22.41
C SER A 14 6.63 0.85 -22.79
N VAL A 15 7.32 1.90 -22.38
CA VAL A 15 8.75 2.16 -22.63
C VAL A 15 9.66 1.11 -21.96
N PHE A 16 9.24 0.44 -20.88
CA PHE A 16 10.08 -0.55 -20.18
C PHE A 16 10.07 -1.96 -20.80
N LYS A 17 9.34 -2.19 -21.89
CA LYS A 17 9.29 -3.49 -22.57
C LYS A 17 10.53 -3.84 -23.39
N GLN A 18 11.51 -2.97 -23.53
CA GLN A 18 12.64 -3.14 -24.45
C GLN A 18 14.03 -3.13 -23.80
N ILE A 19 14.14 -3.33 -22.49
CA ILE A 19 15.46 -3.45 -21.84
C ILE A 19 15.91 -4.91 -21.94
N PRO A 20 17.00 -5.24 -22.67
CA PRO A 20 17.52 -6.61 -22.76
C PRO A 20 17.94 -7.12 -21.38
N GLY A 21 17.47 -8.31 -21.00
CA GLY A 21 17.82 -8.96 -19.73
C GLY A 21 16.78 -8.82 -18.62
N ILE A 22 15.67 -8.15 -18.86
CA ILE A 22 14.51 -8.21 -17.95
C ILE A 22 13.63 -9.38 -18.44
N PRO A 23 13.44 -10.44 -17.64
CA PRO A 23 12.55 -11.54 -18.00
C PRO A 23 11.14 -11.01 -18.22
N ASP A 24 10.47 -11.55 -19.25
CA ASP A 24 9.10 -11.25 -19.56
C ASP A 24 8.19 -11.39 -18.34
N PHE A 25 7.26 -10.49 -18.24
CA PHE A 25 6.24 -10.40 -17.21
C PHE A 25 5.65 -11.79 -16.90
N CYS A 26 5.81 -12.24 -15.65
CA CYS A 26 5.36 -13.55 -15.18
C CYS A 26 3.87 -13.79 -15.55
N PRO A 27 3.53 -14.73 -16.43
CA PRO A 27 2.15 -15.01 -16.84
C PRO A 27 1.32 -15.78 -15.82
N ASP A 28 1.94 -16.30 -14.74
CA ASP A 28 1.31 -17.22 -13.80
C ASP A 28 0.91 -16.58 -12.47
N TYR A 29 0.34 -15.37 -12.49
CA TYR A 29 -0.29 -14.84 -11.29
C TYR A 29 -1.70 -15.42 -11.12
N THR A 30 -1.80 -16.57 -10.47
CA THR A 30 -3.05 -17.03 -9.87
C THR A 30 -3.18 -16.32 -8.50
N PRO A 31 -4.22 -15.53 -8.25
CA PRO A 31 -4.43 -14.93 -6.96
C PRO A 31 -4.83 -15.99 -5.94
N GLY A 32 -3.84 -16.65 -5.33
CA GLY A 32 -4.04 -17.44 -4.15
C GLY A 32 -4.57 -16.58 -3.02
N MET A 33 -5.57 -17.06 -2.30
CA MET A 33 -6.19 -16.41 -1.15
C MET A 33 -5.17 -16.12 -0.04
N ALA A 34 -4.46 -14.99 -0.12
CA ALA A 34 -3.57 -14.53 0.92
C ALA A 34 -4.39 -13.79 2.00
N ARG A 35 -4.52 -14.39 3.16
CA ARG A 35 -5.02 -13.74 4.40
C ARG A 35 -3.95 -12.75 4.88
N THR A 36 -4.06 -11.56 4.76
CA THR A 36 -4.66 -10.32 5.18
C THR A 36 -3.91 -9.61 6.30
N HIS A 37 -2.91 -8.82 5.94
CA HIS A 37 -2.52 -7.65 6.73
C HIS A 37 -3.36 -6.47 6.26
N HIS A 38 -4.25 -6.00 7.11
CA HIS A 38 -5.34 -5.12 6.73
C HIS A 38 -4.90 -3.66 6.62
N SER A 39 -5.04 -3.09 5.43
CA SER A 39 -5.08 -1.65 5.25
C SER A 39 -6.53 -1.16 5.28
N PRO A 40 -6.97 -0.49 6.33
CA PRO A 40 -8.35 -0.01 6.43
C PRO A 40 -8.73 0.96 5.32
N SER A 41 -7.81 1.81 4.86
CA SER A 41 -8.12 2.77 3.81
C SER A 41 -8.17 2.13 2.42
N VAL A 42 -7.29 1.16 2.12
CA VAL A 42 -7.37 0.38 0.88
C VAL A 42 -8.62 -0.49 0.87
N ARG A 43 -8.97 -1.11 2.00
CA ARG A 43 -10.19 -1.91 2.11
C ARG A 43 -11.45 -1.08 1.97
N ARG A 44 -11.48 0.13 2.53
CA ARG A 44 -12.58 1.07 2.32
C ARG A 44 -12.72 1.43 0.84
N ARG A 45 -11.62 1.76 0.15
CA ARG A 45 -11.63 2.05 -1.29
C ARG A 45 -12.09 0.83 -2.09
N ARG A 46 -11.65 -0.38 -1.71
CA ARG A 46 -12.09 -1.62 -2.34
C ARG A 46 -13.58 -1.86 -2.14
N LEU A 47 -14.09 -1.69 -0.91
CA LEU A 47 -15.51 -1.78 -0.61
C LEU A 47 -16.33 -0.81 -1.47
N SER A 48 -15.93 0.45 -1.49
CA SER A 48 -16.60 1.50 -2.27
C SER A 48 -16.60 1.20 -3.77
N ALA A 49 -15.46 0.77 -4.31
CA ALA A 49 -15.34 0.40 -5.72
C ALA A 49 -16.19 -0.83 -6.09
N GLN A 50 -16.26 -1.83 -5.20
CA GLN A 50 -17.08 -3.01 -5.42
C GLN A 50 -18.57 -2.68 -5.35
N LEU A 51 -19.03 -1.90 -4.38
CA LEU A 51 -20.42 -1.45 -4.28
C LEU A 51 -20.83 -0.66 -5.52
N ARG A 52 -19.98 0.24 -5.99
CA ARG A 52 -20.21 0.96 -7.24
C ARG A 52 -20.32 0.02 -8.44
N ARG A 53 -19.43 -0.96 -8.57
CA ARG A 53 -19.50 -1.97 -9.66
C ARG A 53 -20.78 -2.78 -9.61
N LEU A 54 -21.24 -3.19 -8.43
CA LEU A 54 -22.51 -3.90 -8.27
C LEU A 54 -23.68 -3.03 -8.74
N ARG A 55 -23.71 -1.74 -8.35
CA ARG A 55 -24.74 -0.81 -8.81
C ARG A 55 -24.76 -0.67 -10.33
N GLU A 56 -23.58 -0.48 -10.93
CA GLU A 56 -23.43 -0.34 -12.39
C GLU A 56 -23.82 -1.64 -13.11
N ALA A 57 -23.46 -2.80 -12.59
CA ALA A 57 -23.85 -4.11 -13.12
C ALA A 57 -25.37 -4.34 -13.02
N ALA A 58 -26.01 -3.83 -11.95
CA ALA A 58 -27.48 -3.84 -11.81
C ALA A 58 -28.18 -2.81 -12.71
N GLY A 59 -27.43 -2.07 -13.54
CA GLY A 59 -27.98 -1.05 -14.46
C GLY A 59 -28.57 0.17 -13.75
N LYS A 60 -28.23 0.43 -12.48
CA LYS A 60 -28.84 1.49 -11.68
C LYS A 60 -28.04 2.78 -11.68
N THR A 61 -28.73 3.89 -11.84
CA THR A 61 -28.19 5.21 -11.53
C THR A 61 -28.03 5.38 -10.02
N LEU A 62 -27.25 6.37 -9.60
CA LEU A 62 -27.09 6.69 -8.17
C LEU A 62 -28.41 7.08 -7.50
N THR A 63 -29.31 7.71 -8.26
CA THR A 63 -30.63 8.12 -7.76
C THR A 63 -31.54 6.92 -7.53
N GLU A 64 -31.69 6.04 -8.50
CA GLU A 64 -32.48 4.81 -8.39
C GLU A 64 -31.97 3.89 -7.28
N ALA A 65 -30.63 3.77 -7.12
CA ALA A 65 -30.03 3.01 -6.05
C ALA A 65 -30.33 3.62 -4.65
N ALA A 66 -30.35 4.94 -4.55
CA ALA A 66 -30.69 5.66 -3.34
C ALA A 66 -32.16 5.43 -2.96
N GLU A 67 -33.07 5.51 -3.91
CA GLU A 67 -34.51 5.24 -3.72
C GLU A 67 -34.75 3.79 -3.31
N ASN A 68 -34.14 2.82 -4.01
CA ASN A 68 -34.32 1.40 -3.76
C ASN A 68 -33.74 0.94 -2.40
N SER A 69 -32.64 1.57 -1.96
CA SER A 69 -32.00 1.24 -0.69
C SER A 69 -32.50 2.06 0.51
N GLY A 70 -33.25 3.12 0.26
CA GLY A 70 -33.68 4.07 1.29
C GLY A 70 -32.51 4.90 1.87
N ILE A 71 -31.37 4.94 1.17
CA ILE A 71 -30.17 5.70 1.59
C ILE A 71 -30.16 7.04 0.86
N PRO A 72 -30.01 8.18 1.56
CA PRO A 72 -29.92 9.48 0.91
C PRO A 72 -28.83 9.49 -0.18
N ARG A 73 -29.14 10.01 -1.38
CA ARG A 73 -28.23 10.05 -2.54
C ARG A 73 -26.86 10.63 -2.22
N ALA A 74 -26.80 11.71 -1.41
CA ALA A 74 -25.54 12.30 -0.99
C ALA A 74 -24.70 11.34 -0.11
N LYS A 75 -25.34 10.56 0.75
CA LYS A 75 -24.66 9.54 1.57
C LYS A 75 -24.17 8.38 0.71
N LEU A 76 -24.98 7.90 -0.23
CA LEU A 76 -24.60 6.85 -1.17
C LEU A 76 -23.39 7.28 -2.02
N GLY A 77 -23.41 8.51 -2.55
CA GLY A 77 -22.26 9.07 -3.26
C GLY A 77 -20.98 9.02 -2.42
N ARG A 78 -21.04 9.43 -1.15
CA ARG A 78 -19.89 9.37 -0.23
C ARG A 78 -19.44 7.95 0.10
N ILE A 79 -20.35 6.97 0.09
CA ILE A 79 -19.99 5.55 0.21
C ILE A 79 -19.18 5.11 -1.00
N GLU A 80 -19.63 5.43 -2.20
CA GLU A 80 -18.98 4.99 -3.45
C GLU A 80 -17.67 5.76 -3.77
N THR A 81 -17.47 6.96 -3.21
CA THR A 81 -16.21 7.74 -3.33
C THR A 81 -15.22 7.47 -2.19
N SER A 82 -15.55 6.60 -1.24
CA SER A 82 -14.74 6.33 -0.04
C SER A 82 -14.61 7.49 0.94
N ASP A 83 -15.48 8.53 0.83
CA ASP A 83 -15.48 9.69 1.71
C ASP A 83 -16.11 9.40 3.07
N LEU A 84 -16.83 8.29 3.20
CA LEU A 84 -17.33 7.79 4.46
C LEU A 84 -16.33 6.80 5.08
N ARG A 85 -15.90 7.11 6.31
CA ARG A 85 -14.98 6.25 7.06
C ARG A 85 -15.58 4.87 7.38
N THR A 86 -16.89 4.81 7.54
CA THR A 86 -17.58 3.59 7.98
C THR A 86 -18.92 3.46 7.28
N VAL A 87 -19.18 2.32 6.67
CA VAL A 87 -20.50 1.90 6.20
C VAL A 87 -21.17 1.10 7.32
N LYS A 88 -22.38 1.49 7.74
CA LYS A 88 -23.11 0.75 8.77
C LYS A 88 -23.62 -0.58 8.21
N PRO A 89 -23.66 -1.67 8.97
CA PRO A 89 -24.17 -2.96 8.50
C PRO A 89 -25.55 -2.86 7.83
N ARG A 90 -26.49 -2.14 8.46
CA ARG A 90 -27.82 -1.90 7.89
C ARG A 90 -27.78 -1.21 6.51
N ASP A 91 -26.92 -0.22 6.33
CA ASP A 91 -26.79 0.47 5.04
C ASP A 91 -26.17 -0.48 3.99
N LEU A 92 -25.20 -1.31 4.41
CA LEU A 92 -24.58 -2.30 3.54
C LEU A 92 -25.61 -3.34 3.08
N ASP A 93 -26.42 -3.89 3.99
CA ASP A 93 -27.47 -4.84 3.64
C ASP A 93 -28.48 -4.22 2.65
N ALA A 94 -28.94 -3.01 2.93
CA ALA A 94 -29.87 -2.30 2.03
C ALA A 94 -29.30 -2.08 0.61
N LEU A 95 -27.98 -1.83 0.49
CA LEU A 95 -27.33 -1.71 -0.81
C LEU A 95 -27.21 -3.07 -1.52
N LEU A 96 -26.80 -4.12 -0.79
CA LEU A 96 -26.70 -5.47 -1.36
C LEU A 96 -28.06 -5.97 -1.84
N ASP A 97 -29.13 -5.72 -1.09
CA ASP A 97 -30.51 -6.03 -1.49
C ASP A 97 -30.91 -5.24 -2.75
N ALA A 98 -30.64 -3.92 -2.76
CA ALA A 98 -30.94 -3.05 -3.91
C ALA A 98 -30.18 -3.46 -5.17
N TYR A 99 -29.00 -4.07 -5.05
CA TYR A 99 -28.18 -4.54 -6.17
C TYR A 99 -28.41 -6.00 -6.54
N GLY A 100 -29.29 -6.71 -5.81
CA GLY A 100 -29.66 -8.09 -6.09
C GLY A 100 -28.62 -9.12 -5.66
N VAL A 101 -27.76 -8.80 -4.69
CA VAL A 101 -26.79 -9.75 -4.14
C VAL A 101 -27.50 -10.66 -3.14
N THR A 102 -27.78 -11.89 -3.54
CA THR A 102 -28.52 -12.88 -2.75
C THR A 102 -27.63 -13.97 -2.14
N ASP A 103 -26.45 -14.19 -2.69
CA ASP A 103 -25.50 -15.19 -2.21
C ASP A 103 -25.01 -14.86 -0.79
N PRO A 104 -25.25 -15.75 0.21
CA PRO A 104 -24.84 -15.54 1.59
C PRO A 104 -23.33 -15.38 1.76
N ASP A 105 -22.52 -16.12 0.99
CA ASP A 105 -21.06 -16.08 1.08
C ASP A 105 -20.52 -14.77 0.54
N GLU A 106 -21.08 -14.28 -0.56
CA GLU A 106 -20.74 -12.97 -1.11
C GLU A 106 -21.12 -11.85 -0.13
N ARG A 107 -22.30 -11.89 0.46
CA ARG A 107 -22.74 -10.93 1.49
C ARG A 107 -21.81 -10.94 2.70
N ALA A 108 -21.44 -12.14 3.18
CA ALA A 108 -20.52 -12.30 4.30
C ALA A 108 -19.13 -11.68 3.99
N ALA A 109 -18.65 -11.83 2.76
CA ALA A 109 -17.41 -11.22 2.31
C ALA A 109 -17.47 -9.68 2.31
N PHE A 110 -18.59 -9.07 1.88
CA PHE A 110 -18.80 -7.63 1.97
C PHE A 110 -18.84 -7.14 3.42
N HIS A 111 -19.51 -7.86 4.31
CA HIS A 111 -19.53 -7.53 5.74
C HIS A 111 -18.16 -7.64 6.38
N GLN A 112 -17.36 -8.66 6.01
CA GLN A 112 -15.99 -8.79 6.49
C GLN A 112 -15.14 -7.62 6.01
N LEU A 113 -15.21 -7.28 4.73
CA LEU A 113 -14.50 -6.15 4.16
C LEU A 113 -14.87 -4.82 4.85
N ALA A 114 -16.15 -4.63 5.19
CA ALA A 114 -16.61 -3.45 5.92
C ALA A 114 -16.13 -3.42 7.38
N ARG A 115 -15.99 -4.56 8.04
CA ARG A 115 -15.37 -4.66 9.39
C ARG A 115 -13.90 -4.28 9.33
N ASP A 116 -13.15 -4.88 8.42
CA ASP A 116 -11.72 -4.65 8.25
C ASP A 116 -11.41 -3.19 7.90
N ALA A 117 -12.30 -2.54 7.15
CA ALA A 117 -12.18 -1.12 6.78
C ALA A 117 -12.32 -0.14 7.96
N LYS A 118 -12.76 -0.60 9.14
CA LYS A 118 -12.87 0.22 10.36
C LYS A 118 -11.59 0.23 11.18
N GLU A 119 -10.77 -0.79 11.06
CA GLU A 119 -9.55 -0.94 11.84
C GLU A 119 -8.58 0.21 11.56
N ARG A 120 -7.61 0.39 12.45
CA ARG A 120 -6.50 1.33 12.24
C ARG A 120 -5.28 0.52 11.85
N GLY A 121 -4.65 0.87 10.72
CA GLY A 121 -3.38 0.28 10.34
C GLY A 121 -2.26 0.65 11.32
N TRP A 122 -1.19 -0.15 11.36
CA TRP A 122 -0.02 0.07 12.23
C TRP A 122 0.60 1.47 12.06
N TRP A 123 0.52 2.04 10.85
CA TRP A 123 1.05 3.38 10.52
C TRP A 123 0.30 4.53 11.21
N TRP A 124 -0.87 4.28 11.77
CA TRP A 124 -1.57 5.29 12.56
C TRP A 124 -0.75 5.79 13.74
N ARG A 125 0.13 4.91 14.30
CA ARG A 125 1.09 5.27 15.33
C ARG A 125 2.08 6.33 14.84
N TYR A 126 2.37 6.39 13.54
CA TYR A 126 3.34 7.26 12.88
C TYR A 126 2.67 8.28 11.95
N ARG A 127 1.43 8.67 12.25
CA ARG A 127 0.69 9.65 11.44
C ARG A 127 1.37 11.02 11.37
N ASP A 128 2.15 11.36 12.39
CA ASP A 128 3.00 12.55 12.47
C ASP A 128 4.14 12.51 11.44
N VAL A 129 4.58 11.31 11.05
CA VAL A 129 5.63 11.06 10.06
C VAL A 129 5.04 10.93 8.66
N PHE A 130 4.04 10.09 8.50
CA PHE A 130 3.47 9.78 7.18
C PHE A 130 2.45 10.82 6.70
N GLY A 131 1.88 11.61 7.61
CA GLY A 131 0.82 12.56 7.28
C GLY A 131 -0.38 11.86 6.64
N GLU A 132 -0.84 12.40 5.52
CA GLU A 132 -1.93 11.85 4.71
C GLU A 132 -1.44 10.94 3.57
N THR A 133 -0.15 10.59 3.56
CA THR A 133 0.42 9.73 2.53
C THR A 133 -0.22 8.34 2.59
N PRO A 134 -0.79 7.84 1.47
CA PRO A 134 -1.42 6.52 1.42
C PRO A 134 -0.41 5.38 1.25
N LEU A 135 0.89 5.67 1.19
CA LEU A 135 1.93 4.68 0.86
C LEU A 135 1.95 3.48 1.83
N PRO A 136 1.96 3.66 3.17
CA PRO A 136 1.93 2.52 4.09
C PRO A 136 0.65 1.68 3.97
N ASP A 137 -0.46 2.31 3.61
CA ASP A 137 -1.73 1.65 3.33
C ASP A 137 -1.61 0.68 2.15
N PHE A 138 -1.04 1.14 1.04
CA PHE A 138 -0.87 0.32 -0.16
C PHE A 138 0.15 -0.79 0.05
N GLU A 139 1.27 -0.49 0.68
CA GLU A 139 2.30 -1.48 1.00
C GLU A 139 1.74 -2.60 1.89
N ALA A 140 0.89 -2.27 2.87
CA ALA A 140 0.28 -3.25 3.76
C ALA A 140 -0.59 -4.28 3.02
N GLU A 141 -1.25 -3.91 1.93
CA GLU A 141 -2.11 -4.79 1.11
C GLU A 141 -1.42 -5.33 -0.14
N ALA A 142 -0.19 -4.87 -0.41
CA ALA A 142 0.51 -5.29 -1.61
C ALA A 142 0.92 -6.76 -1.56
N SER A 143 0.72 -7.47 -2.65
CA SER A 143 1.35 -8.76 -2.92
C SER A 143 2.68 -8.60 -3.67
N LEU A 144 2.85 -7.48 -4.39
CA LEU A 144 4.04 -7.13 -5.12
C LEU A 144 4.33 -5.64 -4.98
N ILE A 145 5.55 -5.30 -4.57
CA ILE A 145 6.06 -3.93 -4.51
C ILE A 145 7.17 -3.82 -5.54
N ARG A 146 7.09 -2.83 -6.41
CA ARG A 146 8.14 -2.48 -7.37
C ARG A 146 8.63 -1.09 -7.08
N THR A 147 9.95 -0.94 -6.97
CA THR A 147 10.58 0.36 -6.75
C THR A 147 11.76 0.55 -7.71
N TYR A 148 11.96 1.78 -8.13
CA TYR A 148 13.14 2.21 -8.89
C TYR A 148 13.76 3.41 -8.18
N GLU A 149 15.01 3.28 -7.79
CA GLU A 149 15.74 4.28 -7.01
C GLU A 149 17.08 4.62 -7.65
N VAL A 150 17.30 5.90 -7.84
CA VAL A 150 18.51 6.42 -8.51
C VAL A 150 19.50 7.02 -7.52
N THR A 151 19.00 7.62 -6.44
CA THR A 151 19.82 8.44 -5.54
C THR A 151 20.15 7.78 -4.22
N THR A 152 19.30 6.94 -3.71
CA THR A 152 19.42 6.27 -2.40
C THR A 152 18.97 4.82 -2.50
N ILE A 153 19.32 4.02 -1.53
CA ILE A 153 18.76 2.68 -1.35
C ILE A 153 17.26 2.80 -1.08
N PRO A 154 16.39 1.91 -1.63
CA PRO A 154 14.96 1.90 -1.35
C PRO A 154 14.65 1.89 0.15
N GLY A 155 13.67 2.67 0.59
CA GLY A 155 13.35 2.82 2.01
C GLY A 155 13.06 1.52 2.76
N LEU A 156 12.48 0.52 2.10
CA LEU A 156 12.21 -0.82 2.66
C LEU A 156 13.48 -1.66 2.84
N LEU A 157 14.59 -1.26 2.22
CA LEU A 157 15.88 -1.96 2.25
C LEU A 157 16.96 -1.19 3.01
N GLN A 158 16.60 -0.16 3.77
CA GLN A 158 17.58 0.63 4.54
C GLN A 158 17.85 0.05 5.92
N THR A 159 19.11 0.14 6.36
CA THR A 159 19.48 -0.05 7.77
C THR A 159 19.12 1.19 8.59
N PRO A 160 19.03 1.10 9.93
CA PRO A 160 18.76 2.25 10.79
C PRO A 160 19.72 3.41 10.56
N GLU A 161 21.03 3.11 10.54
CA GLU A 161 22.11 4.09 10.42
C GLU A 161 22.11 4.76 9.04
N TYR A 162 21.82 4.00 7.97
CA TYR A 162 21.69 4.55 6.64
C TYR A 162 20.46 5.45 6.53
N ALA A 163 19.32 5.04 7.11
CA ALA A 163 18.10 5.84 7.14
C ALA A 163 18.31 7.16 7.90
N GLU A 164 18.98 7.12 9.05
CA GLU A 164 19.36 8.31 9.83
C GLU A 164 20.23 9.27 8.99
N ALA A 165 21.26 8.74 8.34
CA ALA A 165 22.14 9.53 7.48
C ALA A 165 21.39 10.18 6.30
N VAL A 166 20.40 9.50 5.73
CA VAL A 166 19.52 10.06 4.68
C VAL A 166 18.71 11.25 5.22
N PHE A 167 18.16 11.15 6.43
CA PHE A 167 17.39 12.24 7.04
C PHE A 167 18.27 13.43 7.40
N LEU A 168 19.45 13.18 7.95
CA LEU A 168 20.44 14.23 8.23
C LEU A 168 20.86 14.96 6.93
N GLY A 169 21.10 14.23 5.84
CA GLY A 169 21.40 14.80 4.54
C GLY A 169 20.25 15.62 3.95
N GLY A 170 19.01 15.32 4.34
CA GLY A 170 17.78 16.07 4.03
C GLY A 170 17.57 17.36 4.85
N ARG A 171 18.57 17.77 5.61
CA ARG A 171 18.53 18.97 6.51
C ARG A 171 17.56 18.85 7.69
N LEU A 172 17.17 17.66 8.07
CA LEU A 172 16.47 17.43 9.32
C LEU A 172 17.52 17.46 10.45
N THR A 173 17.40 18.40 11.38
CA THR A 173 18.40 18.62 12.43
C THR A 173 17.91 18.25 13.83
N ASP A 174 16.61 18.08 14.02
CA ASP A 174 16.01 17.70 15.28
C ASP A 174 16.20 16.20 15.54
N PRO A 175 16.99 15.79 16.55
CA PRO A 175 17.28 14.38 16.83
C PRO A 175 16.02 13.56 17.12
N GLU A 176 15.05 14.11 17.83
CA GLU A 176 13.80 13.43 18.15
C GLU A 176 12.99 13.13 16.89
N ARG A 177 12.90 14.09 15.99
CA ARG A 177 12.23 13.91 14.71
C ARG A 177 12.95 12.91 13.82
N ILE A 178 14.29 12.93 13.81
CA ILE A 178 15.09 11.95 13.05
C ILE A 178 14.81 10.55 13.58
N ARG A 179 14.91 10.35 14.90
CA ARG A 179 14.62 9.06 15.52
C ARG A 179 13.22 8.57 15.15
N ARG A 180 12.24 9.43 15.25
CA ARG A 180 10.84 9.13 14.91
C ARG A 180 10.66 8.73 13.43
N GLN A 181 11.35 9.40 12.53
CA GLN A 181 11.38 9.07 11.10
C GLN A 181 12.02 7.72 10.82
N VAL A 182 13.13 7.41 11.51
CA VAL A 182 13.81 6.10 11.41
C VAL A 182 12.91 4.99 11.93
N GLU A 183 12.31 5.15 13.12
CA GLU A 183 11.37 4.18 13.69
C GLU A 183 10.21 3.87 12.72
N ALA A 184 9.59 4.89 12.15
CA ALA A 184 8.51 4.73 11.18
C ALA A 184 8.97 3.98 9.93
N ARG A 185 10.18 4.25 9.45
CA ARG A 185 10.78 3.57 8.28
C ARG A 185 11.07 2.10 8.56
N LEU A 186 11.60 1.79 9.74
CA LEU A 186 11.86 0.41 10.16
C LEU A 186 10.56 -0.38 10.36
N ALA A 187 9.55 0.24 10.98
CA ALA A 187 8.22 -0.37 11.10
C ALA A 187 7.62 -0.69 9.72
N ARG A 188 7.83 0.18 8.72
CA ARG A 188 7.43 -0.10 7.33
C ARG A 188 8.12 -1.32 6.73
N ARG A 189 9.41 -1.51 7.05
CA ARG A 189 10.20 -2.64 6.54
C ARG A 189 9.68 -3.99 7.02
N GLU A 190 9.03 -4.06 8.20
CA GLU A 190 8.51 -5.31 8.78
C GLU A 190 7.54 -6.05 7.86
N ILE A 191 6.93 -5.36 6.88
CA ILE A 191 6.06 -6.01 5.88
C ILE A 191 6.78 -7.09 5.07
N LEU A 192 8.09 -6.96 4.86
CA LEU A 192 8.88 -7.93 4.09
C LEU A 192 9.14 -9.24 4.86
N THR A 193 9.00 -9.22 6.18
CA THR A 193 9.28 -10.36 7.06
C THR A 193 8.04 -10.89 7.78
N ARG A 194 6.86 -10.39 7.43
CA ARG A 194 5.62 -10.86 8.03
C ARG A 194 5.38 -12.35 7.71
N ILE A 195 4.79 -13.07 8.67
CA ILE A 195 4.58 -14.52 8.58
C ILE A 195 3.55 -14.86 7.50
N ASP A 196 2.47 -14.06 7.43
CA ASP A 196 1.38 -14.30 6.50
C ASP A 196 1.58 -13.50 5.22
N ALA A 197 1.88 -14.20 4.12
CA ALA A 197 1.97 -13.67 2.77
C ALA A 197 2.80 -12.37 2.66
N PRO A 198 4.12 -12.39 2.92
CA PRO A 198 4.96 -11.22 2.72
C PRO A 198 4.91 -10.78 1.25
N PRO A 199 4.88 -9.47 0.97
CA PRO A 199 4.91 -9.02 -0.40
C PRO A 199 6.22 -9.40 -1.07
N ARG A 200 6.16 -9.67 -2.37
CA ARG A 200 7.37 -9.72 -3.18
C ARG A 200 7.86 -8.30 -3.43
N LEU A 201 9.13 -8.06 -3.17
CA LEU A 201 9.77 -6.78 -3.47
C LEU A 201 10.68 -6.95 -4.70
N TRP A 202 10.44 -6.15 -5.72
CA TRP A 202 11.31 -6.01 -6.85
C TRP A 202 11.89 -4.59 -6.86
N ALA A 203 13.17 -4.48 -6.49
CA ALA A 203 13.87 -3.21 -6.41
C ALA A 203 14.91 -3.09 -7.55
N VAL A 204 14.77 -2.07 -8.38
CA VAL A 204 15.81 -1.66 -9.34
C VAL A 204 16.54 -0.49 -8.70
N ILE A 205 17.84 -0.67 -8.49
CA ILE A 205 18.70 0.32 -7.83
C ILE A 205 19.81 0.73 -8.82
N ASP A 206 19.88 2.02 -9.10
CA ASP A 206 20.96 2.55 -9.91
C ASP A 206 22.31 2.37 -9.19
N GLU A 207 23.35 2.04 -9.95
CA GLU A 207 24.70 1.83 -9.40
C GLU A 207 25.21 3.07 -8.64
N ALA A 208 24.82 4.27 -9.06
CA ALA A 208 25.19 5.51 -8.38
C ALA A 208 24.69 5.54 -6.92
N ALA A 209 23.53 4.94 -6.61
CA ALA A 209 23.03 4.82 -5.26
C ALA A 209 23.88 3.87 -4.40
N LEU A 210 24.43 2.81 -5.01
CA LEU A 210 25.32 1.85 -4.34
C LEU A 210 26.73 2.41 -4.11
N ARG A 211 27.16 3.35 -4.91
CA ARG A 211 28.50 3.98 -4.83
C ARG A 211 28.52 5.24 -3.96
N ARG A 212 27.38 5.80 -3.64
CA ARG A 212 27.28 7.03 -2.85
C ARG A 212 27.46 6.75 -1.36
N PRO A 213 28.53 7.28 -0.70
CA PRO A 213 28.85 6.94 0.69
C PRO A 213 27.95 7.72 1.68
N ILE A 214 26.65 7.43 1.68
CA ILE A 214 25.70 8.04 2.63
C ILE A 214 25.99 7.52 4.03
N GLY A 215 26.18 8.43 4.99
CA GLY A 215 26.58 8.11 6.36
C GLY A 215 28.05 7.73 6.50
N GLY A 216 28.84 7.84 5.43
CA GLY A 216 30.24 7.45 5.41
C GLY A 216 30.51 5.97 5.09
N PRO A 217 31.80 5.59 4.97
CA PRO A 217 32.18 4.25 4.48
C PRO A 217 31.65 3.10 5.36
N THR A 218 31.65 3.26 6.67
CA THR A 218 31.22 2.23 7.62
C THR A 218 29.71 1.96 7.48
N VAL A 219 28.89 3.01 7.49
CA VAL A 219 27.43 2.89 7.33
C VAL A 219 27.09 2.28 5.97
N MET A 220 27.78 2.73 4.91
CA MET A 220 27.56 2.20 3.56
C MET A 220 27.96 0.72 3.44
N ALA A 221 29.07 0.30 4.07
CA ALA A 221 29.47 -1.10 4.09
C ALA A 221 28.44 -2.00 4.78
N GLU A 222 27.91 -1.58 5.92
CA GLU A 222 26.84 -2.32 6.61
C GLU A 222 25.55 -2.36 5.77
N GLN A 223 25.19 -1.26 5.13
CA GLN A 223 24.05 -1.20 4.24
C GLN A 223 24.18 -2.18 3.06
N LEU A 224 25.35 -2.26 2.44
CA LEU A 224 25.58 -3.19 1.34
C LEU A 224 25.57 -4.66 1.82
N ARG A 225 26.16 -4.96 2.97
CA ARG A 225 26.06 -6.31 3.57
C ARG A 225 24.61 -6.67 3.88
N TYR A 226 23.81 -5.72 4.35
CA TYR A 226 22.38 -5.92 4.56
C TYR A 226 21.66 -6.24 3.25
N LEU A 227 21.91 -5.51 2.17
CA LEU A 227 21.34 -5.81 0.85
C LEU A 227 21.68 -7.22 0.37
N LEU A 228 22.94 -7.65 0.51
CA LEU A 228 23.37 -9.00 0.15
C LEU A 228 22.60 -10.11 0.95
N ARG A 229 22.32 -9.85 2.22
CA ARG A 229 21.53 -10.79 3.03
C ARG A 229 20.06 -10.84 2.60
N VAL A 230 19.46 -9.68 2.39
CA VAL A 230 18.03 -9.58 2.06
C VAL A 230 17.74 -10.12 0.65
N ALA A 231 18.65 -9.91 -0.28
CA ALA A 231 18.54 -10.44 -1.66
C ALA A 231 18.60 -11.98 -1.75
N GLN A 232 18.97 -12.67 -0.67
CA GLN A 232 18.89 -14.13 -0.58
C GLN A 232 17.50 -14.59 -0.10
N GLY A 233 16.65 -13.68 0.30
CA GLY A 233 15.29 -13.97 0.74
C GLY A 233 14.37 -14.38 -0.40
N PRO A 234 13.34 -15.18 -0.13
CA PRO A 234 12.45 -15.72 -1.17
C PRO A 234 11.53 -14.67 -1.80
N ASN A 235 11.43 -13.49 -1.20
CA ASN A 235 10.50 -12.44 -1.60
C ASN A 235 11.16 -11.08 -1.95
N VAL A 236 12.49 -11.02 -2.04
CA VAL A 236 13.24 -9.82 -2.43
C VAL A 236 14.10 -10.09 -3.64
#